data_7e1f94fa7ac840837b58b1bec924bbbd
#
_entry.id   7e1f94fa7ac840837b58b1bec924bbbd
#
_cell.length_a   1.000
_cell.length_b   1.000
_cell.length_c   1.000
_cell.angle_alpha   90.00
_cell.angle_beta   90.00
_cell.angle_gamma   90.00
#
_symmetry.space_group_name_H-M   'P 1'
#
loop_
_entity.id
_entity.type
_entity.pdbx_description
1 polymer ?
#
loop_
_entity_poly.entity_id
_entity_poly.type
_entity_poly.pdbx_seq_one_letter_code
_entity_poly.pdbx_strand_id
1 'polypeptide(L)'
;MQNRPTIISVPGARGLWLDESVTHVRPGVILAGREFTHIHPDGSMHLTLPPDRVREAIEAGWAEPHPIARQMGLEGMVLVYTPRTFGELEVLWSLVLDAYCYVTERPRPEPDPVS
;
A
#
# COMPACT_ATOMS: atom_id res chain seq x y z
N MET A 1 10.54 5.61 1.29
CA MET A 1 9.28 6.00 0.62
C MET A 1 9.15 7.53 0.60
N GLN A 2 8.61 8.07 -0.46
CA GLN A 2 8.42 9.51 -0.62
C GLN A 2 6.93 9.82 -0.75
N ASN A 3 6.45 10.83 -0.03
CA ASN A 3 5.08 11.30 -0.12
C ASN A 3 5.01 12.42 -1.16
N ARG A 4 4.31 12.18 -2.26
CA ARG A 4 4.17 13.12 -3.38
C ARG A 4 2.71 13.15 -3.86
N PRO A 5 2.31 14.16 -4.66
CA PRO A 5 1.00 14.09 -5.34
C PRO A 5 0.90 12.83 -6.19
N THR A 6 -0.27 12.20 -6.19
CA THR A 6 -0.50 11.04 -7.04
C THR A 6 -0.61 11.43 -8.50
N ILE A 7 -0.24 10.51 -9.40
CA ILE A 7 -0.40 10.70 -10.85
C ILE A 7 -1.57 9.88 -11.42
N ILE A 8 -2.22 9.04 -10.59
CA ILE A 8 -3.24 8.10 -11.08
C ILE A 8 -4.54 8.12 -10.27
N SER A 9 -4.67 8.99 -9.28
CA SER A 9 -5.84 9.01 -8.39
C SER A 9 -6.56 10.36 -8.47
N VAL A 10 -7.59 10.50 -7.64
CA VAL A 10 -8.43 11.72 -7.61
C VAL A 10 -7.61 12.93 -7.14
N PRO A 11 -8.01 14.17 -7.51
CA PRO A 11 -7.33 15.37 -7.02
C PRO A 11 -7.30 15.41 -5.49
N GLY A 12 -6.16 15.82 -4.95
CA GLY A 12 -5.94 15.89 -3.50
C GLY A 12 -5.41 14.63 -2.86
N ALA A 13 -5.39 13.50 -3.59
CA ALA A 13 -4.75 12.28 -3.09
C ALA A 13 -3.23 12.42 -3.09
N ARG A 14 -2.56 11.65 -2.20
CA ARG A 14 -1.10 11.63 -2.10
C ARG A 14 -0.60 10.25 -2.47
N GLY A 15 0.52 10.21 -3.16
CA GLY A 15 1.20 8.96 -3.51
C GLY A 15 2.37 8.68 -2.59
N LEU A 16 2.61 7.40 -2.29
CA LEU A 16 3.86 6.94 -1.68
C LEU A 16 4.73 6.35 -2.78
N TRP A 17 5.89 6.94 -2.96
CA TRP A 17 6.80 6.63 -4.05
C TRP A 17 8.01 5.86 -3.54
N LEU A 18 8.47 4.91 -4.34
CA LEU A 18 9.71 4.19 -4.06
C LEU A 18 10.89 5.14 -4.23
N ASP A 19 11.85 5.07 -3.29
CA ASP A 19 13.08 5.83 -3.40
C ASP A 19 13.89 5.38 -4.62
N GLU A 20 14.75 6.25 -5.13
CA GLU A 20 15.63 5.94 -6.25
C GLU A 20 16.57 4.76 -5.97
N SER A 21 16.88 4.51 -4.70
CA SER A 21 17.70 3.36 -4.29
C SER A 21 17.02 2.02 -4.51
N VAL A 22 15.69 2.00 -4.69
CA VAL A 22 14.94 0.78 -4.99
C VAL A 22 15.04 0.52 -6.49
N THR A 23 15.79 -0.51 -6.89
CA THR A 23 16.01 -0.86 -8.29
C THR A 23 15.28 -2.12 -8.73
N HIS A 24 14.68 -2.85 -7.79
CA HIS A 24 13.97 -4.09 -8.06
C HIS A 24 12.52 -3.99 -7.58
N VAL A 25 11.61 -4.43 -8.43
CA VAL A 25 10.17 -4.52 -8.15
C VAL A 25 9.70 -5.94 -8.49
N ARG A 26 8.84 -6.50 -7.66
CA ARG A 26 8.29 -7.85 -7.89
C ARG A 26 7.61 -7.92 -9.25
N PRO A 27 7.90 -8.97 -10.06
CA PRO A 27 7.22 -9.16 -11.34
C PRO A 27 5.70 -9.28 -11.15
N GLY A 28 4.96 -8.70 -12.09
CA GLY A 28 3.49 -8.73 -12.07
C GLY A 28 2.83 -7.65 -11.22
N VAL A 29 3.59 -6.88 -10.45
CA VAL A 29 3.06 -5.71 -9.73
C VAL A 29 3.05 -4.52 -10.68
N ILE A 30 1.90 -3.85 -10.78
CA ILE A 30 1.76 -2.67 -11.64
C ILE A 30 1.96 -1.43 -10.78
N LEU A 31 2.90 -0.59 -11.22
CA LEU A 31 3.17 0.71 -10.61
C LEU A 31 2.89 1.81 -11.60
N ALA A 32 2.50 2.97 -11.09
CA ALA A 32 2.48 4.21 -11.87
C ALA A 32 3.81 4.93 -11.67
N GLY A 33 4.79 4.66 -12.54
CA GLY A 33 6.16 5.09 -12.33
C GLY A 33 6.73 4.44 -11.07
N ARG A 34 7.09 5.23 -10.06
CA ARG A 34 7.59 4.74 -8.77
C ARG A 34 6.54 4.83 -7.64
N GLU A 35 5.31 5.20 -7.95
CA GLU A 35 4.20 5.25 -6.99
C GLU A 35 3.67 3.84 -6.76
N PHE A 36 3.83 3.28 -5.55
CA PHE A 36 3.39 1.92 -5.25
C PHE A 36 2.06 1.89 -4.47
N THR A 37 1.63 3.01 -3.91
CA THR A 37 0.32 3.16 -3.29
C THR A 37 -0.06 4.63 -3.27
N HIS A 38 -1.33 4.92 -3.03
CA HIS A 38 -1.79 6.29 -2.87
C HIS A 38 -2.84 6.37 -1.77
N ILE A 39 -2.87 7.54 -1.12
CA ILE A 39 -3.77 7.86 -0.02
C ILE A 39 -4.82 8.82 -0.57
N HIS A 40 -6.08 8.43 -0.50
CA HIS A 40 -7.20 9.28 -0.92
C HIS A 40 -7.41 10.43 0.07
N PRO A 41 -8.12 11.51 -0.33
CA PRO A 41 -8.41 12.62 0.59
C PRO A 41 -9.15 12.20 1.86
N ASP A 42 -9.93 11.12 1.83
CA ASP A 42 -10.63 10.59 3.00
C ASP A 42 -9.74 9.71 3.90
N GLY A 43 -8.50 9.45 3.50
CA GLY A 43 -7.56 8.64 4.26
C GLY A 43 -7.53 7.16 3.92
N SER A 44 -8.43 6.68 3.06
CA SER A 44 -8.36 5.30 2.57
C SER A 44 -7.21 5.13 1.58
N MET A 45 -6.73 3.90 1.40
CA MET A 45 -5.57 3.60 0.56
C MET A 45 -5.79 2.35 -0.28
N HIS A 46 -5.14 2.31 -1.45
CA HIS A 46 -4.98 1.07 -2.20
C HIS A 46 -3.59 0.49 -1.92
N LEU A 47 -3.54 -0.80 -1.59
CA LEU A 47 -2.29 -1.52 -1.33
C LEU A 47 -2.26 -2.82 -2.11
N THR A 48 -1.06 -3.22 -2.54
CA THR A 48 -0.81 -4.56 -3.08
C THR A 48 -0.10 -5.37 -2.00
N LEU A 49 -0.74 -6.44 -1.54
CA LEU A 49 -0.27 -7.28 -0.43
C LEU A 49 -0.05 -8.73 -0.90
N PRO A 50 0.78 -9.50 -0.17
CA PRO A 50 0.86 -10.94 -0.41
C PRO A 50 -0.51 -11.60 -0.18
N PRO A 51 -0.82 -12.72 -0.88
CA PRO A 51 -2.14 -13.36 -0.80
C PRO A 51 -2.61 -13.69 0.62
N ASP A 52 -1.74 -14.18 1.47
CA ASP A 52 -2.10 -14.50 2.86
C ASP A 52 -2.47 -13.25 3.64
N ARG A 53 -1.76 -12.15 3.41
CA ARG A 53 -2.01 -10.88 4.09
C ARG A 53 -3.31 -10.23 3.59
N VAL A 54 -3.63 -10.38 2.30
CA VAL A 54 -4.92 -9.95 1.74
C VAL A 54 -6.05 -10.60 2.52
N ARG A 55 -5.98 -11.92 2.69
CA ARG A 55 -7.00 -12.68 3.40
C ARG A 55 -7.14 -12.22 4.85
N GLU A 56 -6.04 -12.10 5.55
CA GLU A 56 -6.04 -11.63 6.95
C GLU A 56 -6.66 -10.24 7.09
N ALA A 57 -6.30 -9.31 6.22
CA ALA A 57 -6.81 -7.94 6.28
C ALA A 57 -8.31 -7.88 6.02
N ILE A 58 -8.80 -8.66 5.06
CA ILE A 58 -10.23 -8.71 4.74
C ILE A 58 -11.02 -9.37 5.87
N GLU A 59 -10.56 -10.50 6.39
CA GLU A 59 -11.22 -11.21 7.48
C GLU A 59 -11.26 -10.38 8.77
N ALA A 60 -10.22 -9.61 9.03
CA ALA A 60 -10.16 -8.74 10.21
C ALA A 60 -10.97 -7.45 10.04
N GLY A 61 -11.53 -7.17 8.86
CA GLY A 61 -12.33 -5.98 8.61
C GLY A 61 -11.54 -4.72 8.32
N TRP A 62 -10.24 -4.82 7.99
CA TRP A 62 -9.39 -3.67 7.68
C TRP A 62 -9.47 -3.25 6.21
N ALA A 63 -9.89 -4.15 5.32
CA ALA A 63 -9.82 -3.93 3.88
C ALA A 63 -10.92 -4.69 3.15
N GLU A 64 -11.10 -4.32 1.87
CA GLU A 64 -11.95 -5.03 0.93
C GLU A 64 -11.21 -5.21 -0.40
N PRO A 65 -11.59 -6.19 -1.24
CA PRO A 65 -11.02 -6.34 -2.57
C PRO A 65 -11.21 -5.07 -3.38
N HIS A 66 -10.19 -4.69 -4.16
CA HIS A 66 -10.32 -3.54 -5.06
C HIS A 66 -11.36 -3.84 -6.14
N PRO A 67 -12.37 -2.97 -6.36
CA PRO A 67 -13.48 -3.29 -7.27
C PRO A 67 -13.07 -3.60 -8.70
N ILE A 68 -12.01 -2.96 -9.19
CA ILE A 68 -11.55 -3.10 -10.58
C ILE A 68 -10.35 -4.05 -10.69
N ALA A 69 -9.61 -4.26 -9.60
CA ALA A 69 -8.38 -5.04 -9.64
C ALA A 69 -8.58 -6.47 -10.12
N ARG A 70 -9.66 -7.10 -9.70
CA ARG A 70 -9.99 -8.47 -10.11
C ARG A 70 -10.19 -8.59 -11.62
N GLN A 71 -10.85 -7.61 -12.23
CA GLN A 71 -11.07 -7.57 -13.68
C GLN A 71 -9.76 -7.32 -14.44
N MET A 72 -8.81 -6.64 -13.81
CA MET A 72 -7.51 -6.33 -14.38
C MET A 72 -6.44 -7.40 -14.09
N GLY A 73 -6.77 -8.45 -13.37
CA GLY A 73 -5.82 -9.48 -12.97
C GLY A 73 -4.88 -9.07 -11.82
N LEU A 74 -5.25 -8.04 -11.07
CA LEU A 74 -4.44 -7.50 -9.97
C LEU A 74 -4.94 -8.04 -8.62
N GLU A 75 -4.89 -9.34 -8.44
CA GLU A 75 -5.52 -10.02 -7.30
C GLU A 75 -4.97 -9.63 -5.92
N GLY A 76 -3.77 -9.10 -5.84
CA GLY A 76 -3.18 -8.66 -4.56
C GLY A 76 -3.60 -7.27 -4.12
N MET A 77 -4.36 -6.53 -4.93
CA MET A 77 -4.71 -5.15 -4.62
C MET A 77 -5.99 -5.07 -3.78
N VAL A 78 -5.92 -4.35 -2.68
CA VAL A 78 -7.05 -4.13 -1.76
C VAL A 78 -7.24 -2.65 -1.48
N LEU A 79 -8.47 -2.28 -1.11
CA LEU A 79 -8.79 -0.98 -0.55
C LEU A 79 -8.76 -1.10 0.98
N VAL A 80 -7.88 -0.37 1.63
CA VAL A 80 -7.78 -0.32 3.09
C VAL A 80 -8.57 0.87 3.60
N TYR A 81 -9.41 0.62 4.61
CA TYR A 81 -10.30 1.64 5.14
C TYR A 81 -9.54 2.72 5.91
N THR A 82 -10.15 3.91 5.96
CA THR A 82 -9.62 5.05 6.70
C THR A 82 -9.45 4.71 8.17
N PRO A 83 -8.26 4.93 8.77
CA PRO A 83 -8.09 4.74 10.20
C PRO A 83 -8.84 5.81 11.00
N ARG A 84 -9.52 5.41 12.08
CA ARG A 84 -10.32 6.29 12.94
C ARG A 84 -9.69 6.50 14.31
N THR A 85 -8.69 5.73 14.65
CA THR A 85 -7.97 5.78 15.94
C THR A 85 -6.48 5.61 15.68
N PHE A 86 -5.65 5.96 16.67
CA PHE A 86 -4.22 5.71 16.59
C PHE A 86 -3.90 4.22 16.49
N GLY A 87 -4.67 3.36 17.16
CA GLY A 87 -4.50 1.91 17.05
C GLY A 87 -4.77 1.41 15.64
N GLU A 88 -5.83 1.91 14.99
CA GLU A 88 -6.13 1.57 13.60
C GLU A 88 -5.05 2.11 12.66
N LEU A 89 -4.49 3.28 12.93
CA LEU A 89 -3.39 3.85 12.16
C LEU A 89 -2.13 2.97 12.23
N GLU A 90 -1.84 2.40 13.39
CA GLU A 90 -0.72 1.45 13.54
C GLU A 90 -0.91 0.21 12.69
N VAL A 91 -2.14 -0.32 12.64
CA VAL A 91 -2.47 -1.46 11.77
C VAL A 91 -2.29 -1.08 10.31
N LEU A 92 -2.80 0.08 9.91
CA LEU A 92 -2.65 0.58 8.54
C LEU A 92 -1.17 0.72 8.17
N TRP A 93 -0.37 1.29 9.05
CA TRP A 93 1.07 1.44 8.81
C TRP A 93 1.77 0.08 8.66
N SER A 94 1.38 -0.90 9.47
CA SER A 94 1.88 -2.28 9.32
C SER A 94 1.55 -2.85 7.94
N LEU A 95 0.33 -2.61 7.43
CA LEU A 95 -0.07 -3.06 6.09
C LEU A 95 0.73 -2.34 5.00
N VAL A 96 1.00 -1.05 5.17
CA VAL A 96 1.84 -0.29 4.22
C VAL A 96 3.25 -0.88 4.16
N LEU A 97 3.84 -1.21 5.31
CA LEU A 97 5.16 -1.83 5.35
C LEU A 97 5.15 -3.22 4.71
N ASP A 98 4.11 -4.01 4.93
CA ASP A 98 3.96 -5.31 4.29
C ASP A 98 3.86 -5.16 2.76
N ALA A 99 3.11 -4.16 2.28
CA ALA A 99 3.00 -3.87 0.87
C ALA A 99 4.37 -3.46 0.29
N TYR A 100 5.10 -2.59 0.98
CA TYR A 100 6.42 -2.16 0.58
C TYR A 100 7.37 -3.36 0.43
N CYS A 101 7.42 -4.22 1.44
CA CYS A 101 8.27 -5.41 1.43
C CYS A 101 7.88 -6.37 0.29
N TYR A 102 6.60 -6.53 0.05
CA TYR A 102 6.10 -7.41 -1.01
C TYR A 102 6.46 -6.87 -2.39
N VAL A 103 6.22 -5.59 -2.62
CA VAL A 103 6.48 -4.94 -3.92
C VAL A 103 7.97 -4.89 -4.24
N THR A 104 8.80 -4.59 -3.26
CA THR A 104 10.25 -4.43 -3.45
C THR A 104 11.05 -5.72 -3.25
N GLU A 105 10.41 -6.76 -2.74
CA GLU A 105 11.06 -8.02 -2.33
C GLU A 105 12.21 -7.76 -1.34
N ARG A 106 12.02 -6.79 -0.45
CA ARG A 106 12.97 -6.42 0.60
C ARG A 106 12.39 -6.71 1.98
N PRO A 107 13.24 -6.94 3.00
CA PRO A 107 12.76 -7.04 4.38
C PRO A 107 12.20 -5.71 4.87
N ARG A 108 11.41 -5.74 5.95
CA ARG A 108 10.90 -4.52 6.57
C ARG A 108 12.04 -3.57 6.90
N PRO A 109 11.85 -2.24 6.65
CA PRO A 109 12.81 -1.26 7.12
C PRO A 109 12.97 -1.36 8.64
N GLU A 110 14.21 -1.23 9.13
CA GLU A 110 14.43 -1.20 10.58
C GLU A 110 13.85 0.09 11.17
N PRO A 111 13.36 0.04 12.44
CA PRO A 111 12.94 1.25 13.11
C PRO A 111 14.08 2.25 13.20
N ASP A 112 13.73 3.55 13.16
CA ASP A 112 14.70 4.60 13.37
C ASP A 112 15.33 4.44 14.74
N PRO A 113 16.69 4.42 14.86
CA PRO A 113 17.35 4.19 16.14
C PRO A 113 17.14 5.29 17.18
N VAL A 114 16.57 6.42 16.77
CA VAL A 114 16.31 7.55 17.66
C VAL A 114 14.92 7.52 18.26
N SER A 115 14.06 6.67 17.76
CA SER A 115 12.66 6.58 18.21
C SER A 115 12.51 5.88 19.55
#